data_6ebdcff2ee177b1e9b32be1e57d1cac7
#
_entry.id   6ebdcff2ee177b1e9b32be1e57d1cac7
#
_cell.length_a   1.000
_cell.length_b   1.000
_cell.length_c   1.000
_cell.angle_alpha   90.00
_cell.angle_beta   90.00
_cell.angle_gamma   90.00
#
_symmetry.space_group_name_H-M   'P 1'
#
loop_
_entity.id
_entity.type
_entity.pdbx_description
1 polymer ?
#
loop_
_entity_poly.entity_id
_entity_poly.type
_entity_poly.pdbx_seq_one_letter_code
_entity_poly.pdbx_strand_id
1 'polypeptide(L)'
;MKQVIFKETGLPESVLLLEEAAIPEPRAHESLIRITARNINPSDIMFIQGRYGITPKLPSSAGFEAAGEVEKSEQYPKGTRVIFTAIGTWKEYVCVPTAQLIPTPEGMSDDVACQAFVNPITAYGMLETSGLQKGQWLLITAGASAWGKLVIQMAKMRGIQVICTVRNGAQKQALMDLGATIVVDVHTENLGKIVRAAVETGVDAVFDAVGGEQGAKALACLKIGGRMLVFGLLSLEPIPLNSGLLIFKNLKVEGWWLTSWWESLGQESIKNAIKEVFTYLMTQEVQVDVQEKFALSEFKKAVIAYQKEGRTGKILIC
;
A
#
# COMPACT_ATOMS: atom_id res chain seq x y z
N MET A 1 -1.16 -26.33 12.26
CA MET A 1 -1.68 -25.20 11.46
C MET A 1 -1.08 -25.21 10.06
N LYS A 2 -1.82 -24.73 9.07
CA LYS A 2 -1.30 -24.52 7.72
C LYS A 2 -0.56 -23.18 7.64
N GLN A 3 0.52 -23.15 6.87
CA GLN A 3 1.27 -21.93 6.56
C GLN A 3 1.85 -21.99 5.15
N VAL A 4 1.97 -20.82 4.50
CA VAL A 4 2.65 -20.67 3.21
C VAL A 4 4.05 -20.16 3.47
N ILE A 5 5.06 -20.93 3.06
CA ILE A 5 6.47 -20.61 3.26
C ILE A 5 7.26 -20.63 1.95
N PHE A 6 8.46 -20.08 2.00
CA PHE A 6 9.48 -20.24 0.97
C PHE A 6 10.84 -20.50 1.61
N LYS A 7 11.65 -21.37 0.96
CA LYS A 7 12.98 -21.80 1.43
C LYS A 7 14.12 -21.12 0.67
N GLU A 8 13.78 -20.47 -0.42
CA GLU A 8 14.65 -19.65 -1.26
C GLU A 8 13.87 -18.48 -1.85
N THR A 9 14.54 -17.41 -2.23
CA THR A 9 13.90 -16.26 -2.92
C THR A 9 13.69 -16.57 -4.38
N GLY A 10 12.59 -16.11 -4.97
CA GLY A 10 12.29 -16.35 -6.38
C GLY A 10 10.87 -15.94 -6.77
N LEU A 11 10.43 -16.43 -7.92
CA LEU A 11 9.07 -16.19 -8.38
C LEU A 11 8.07 -16.88 -7.42
N PRO A 12 7.04 -16.18 -6.93
CA PRO A 12 6.13 -16.71 -5.92
C PRO A 12 5.49 -18.04 -6.30
N GLU A 13 5.10 -18.21 -7.56
CA GLU A 13 4.51 -19.45 -8.08
C GLU A 13 5.46 -20.66 -8.02
N SER A 14 6.77 -20.41 -8.02
CA SER A 14 7.81 -21.44 -8.00
C SER A 14 8.28 -21.78 -6.59
N VAL A 15 8.45 -20.78 -5.72
CA VAL A 15 9.12 -20.99 -4.43
C VAL A 15 8.16 -21.13 -3.25
N LEU A 16 6.88 -20.74 -3.39
CA LEU A 16 5.90 -20.84 -2.31
C LEU A 16 5.38 -22.27 -2.16
N LEU A 17 5.37 -22.73 -0.91
CA LEU A 17 4.94 -24.07 -0.49
C LEU A 17 3.92 -23.95 0.65
N LEU A 18 2.90 -24.82 0.65
CA LEU A 18 2.01 -25.00 1.79
C LEU A 18 2.60 -26.09 2.68
N GLU A 19 2.79 -25.80 3.96
CA GLU A 19 3.28 -26.75 4.95
C GLU A 19 2.36 -26.78 6.18
N GLU A 20 2.40 -27.89 6.90
CA GLU A 20 1.81 -28.02 8.23
C GLU A 20 2.87 -27.77 9.29
N ALA A 21 2.51 -27.02 10.33
CA ALA A 21 3.35 -26.71 11.46
C ALA A 21 2.56 -26.78 12.77
N ALA A 22 3.23 -26.89 13.89
CA ALA A 22 2.61 -26.73 15.20
C ALA A 22 2.07 -25.29 15.35
N ILE A 23 0.98 -25.11 16.10
CA ILE A 23 0.51 -23.78 16.49
C ILE A 23 1.57 -23.20 17.44
N PRO A 24 2.07 -21.96 17.19
CA PRO A 24 3.09 -21.38 18.05
C PRO A 24 2.52 -21.01 19.43
N GLU A 25 3.36 -21.04 20.45
CA GLU A 25 3.00 -20.55 21.79
C GLU A 25 3.51 -19.10 21.93
N PRO A 26 2.65 -18.17 22.38
CA PRO A 26 3.06 -16.78 22.59
C PRO A 26 4.03 -16.68 23.78
N ARG A 27 5.10 -15.90 23.62
CA ARG A 27 6.01 -15.52 24.68
C ARG A 27 5.38 -14.44 25.56
N ALA A 28 6.05 -14.05 26.64
CA ALA A 28 5.67 -12.88 27.42
C ALA A 28 5.54 -11.65 26.51
N HIS A 29 4.47 -10.86 26.68
CA HIS A 29 4.12 -9.69 25.87
C HIS A 29 3.75 -9.97 24.41
N GLU A 30 3.58 -11.21 24.02
CA GLU A 30 3.00 -11.61 22.72
C GLU A 30 1.56 -12.11 22.89
N SER A 31 0.79 -11.99 21.82
CA SER A 31 -0.53 -12.58 21.70
C SER A 31 -0.56 -13.56 20.54
N LEU A 32 -1.23 -14.69 20.72
CA LEU A 32 -1.53 -15.64 19.66
C LEU A 32 -2.79 -15.18 18.95
N ILE A 33 -2.70 -14.97 17.65
CA ILE A 33 -3.81 -14.51 16.79
C ILE A 33 -4.16 -15.61 15.81
N ARG A 34 -5.43 -15.97 15.71
CA ARG A 34 -6.01 -16.75 14.62
C ARG A 34 -6.34 -15.79 13.49
N ILE A 35 -5.66 -15.91 12.36
CA ILE A 35 -5.83 -15.03 11.22
C ILE A 35 -7.13 -15.37 10.48
N THR A 36 -7.98 -14.38 10.24
CA THR A 36 -9.25 -14.53 9.52
C THR A 36 -9.15 -14.06 8.08
N ALA A 37 -8.37 -13.00 7.82
CA ALA A 37 -8.15 -12.50 6.47
C ALA A 37 -6.80 -11.78 6.34
N ARG A 38 -6.22 -11.84 5.16
CA ARG A 38 -5.01 -11.11 4.74
C ARG A 38 -5.10 -10.76 3.27
N ASN A 39 -4.43 -9.69 2.87
CA ASN A 39 -4.37 -9.28 1.48
C ASN A 39 -3.02 -9.62 0.86
N ILE A 40 -2.92 -9.41 -0.46
CA ILE A 40 -1.65 -9.46 -1.18
C ILE A 40 -1.23 -8.04 -1.55
N ASN A 41 -0.04 -7.63 -1.11
CA ASN A 41 0.60 -6.36 -1.43
C ASN A 41 1.80 -6.56 -2.38
N PRO A 42 2.21 -5.52 -3.13
CA PRO A 42 3.47 -5.57 -3.89
C PRO A 42 4.68 -5.91 -3.01
N SER A 43 4.71 -5.42 -1.76
CA SER A 43 5.75 -5.70 -0.78
C SER A 43 5.89 -7.19 -0.46
N ASP A 44 4.76 -7.93 -0.39
CA ASP A 44 4.79 -9.37 -0.13
C ASP A 44 5.50 -10.11 -1.27
N ILE A 45 5.16 -9.75 -2.51
CA ILE A 45 5.77 -10.35 -3.70
C ILE A 45 7.26 -10.00 -3.80
N MET A 46 7.62 -8.73 -3.57
CA MET A 46 9.00 -8.28 -3.57
C MET A 46 9.82 -8.94 -2.44
N PHE A 47 9.22 -9.18 -1.29
CA PHE A 47 9.86 -9.90 -0.18
C PHE A 47 10.16 -11.36 -0.54
N ILE A 48 9.20 -12.06 -1.15
CA ILE A 48 9.40 -13.43 -1.65
C ILE A 48 10.52 -13.46 -2.71
N GLN A 49 10.60 -12.44 -3.55
CA GLN A 49 11.63 -12.30 -4.58
C GLN A 49 13.00 -11.86 -4.05
N GLY A 50 13.12 -11.50 -2.76
CA GLY A 50 14.35 -10.94 -2.18
C GLY A 50 14.68 -9.53 -2.67
N ARG A 51 13.69 -8.77 -3.13
CA ARG A 51 13.81 -7.41 -3.69
C ARG A 51 13.20 -6.31 -2.82
N TYR A 52 12.73 -6.67 -1.62
CA TYR A 52 12.17 -5.71 -0.67
C TYR A 52 13.24 -5.16 0.26
N GLY A 53 13.00 -4.03 0.90
CA GLY A 53 13.92 -3.40 1.86
C GLY A 53 14.24 -4.23 3.11
N ILE A 54 13.54 -5.36 3.30
CA ILE A 54 13.79 -6.34 4.36
C ILE A 54 14.24 -7.65 3.71
N THR A 55 15.39 -8.16 4.11
CA THR A 55 15.88 -9.48 3.64
C THR A 55 15.17 -10.62 4.38
N PRO A 56 14.55 -11.58 3.69
CA PRO A 56 13.90 -12.72 4.35
C PRO A 56 14.92 -13.62 5.06
N LYS A 57 14.60 -14.00 6.30
CA LYS A 57 15.32 -15.05 7.04
C LYS A 57 14.69 -16.39 6.66
N LEU A 58 15.39 -17.17 5.87
CA LEU A 58 14.90 -18.44 5.32
C LEU A 58 15.04 -19.62 6.30
N PRO A 59 14.06 -20.55 6.36
CA PRO A 59 12.78 -20.49 5.67
C PRO A 59 11.90 -19.36 6.22
N SER A 60 11.13 -18.69 5.35
CA SER A 60 10.28 -17.56 5.73
C SER A 60 8.85 -17.76 5.25
N SER A 61 7.91 -17.04 5.84
CA SER A 61 6.52 -16.98 5.39
C SER A 61 6.21 -15.59 4.83
N ALA A 62 5.34 -15.52 3.82
CA ALA A 62 4.94 -14.27 3.18
C ALA A 62 3.87 -13.51 3.97
N GLY A 63 3.63 -12.26 3.57
CA GLY A 63 2.58 -11.39 4.09
C GLY A 63 3.06 -10.44 5.18
N PHE A 64 2.53 -9.19 5.14
CA PHE A 64 2.94 -8.13 6.06
C PHE A 64 1.80 -7.57 6.90
N GLU A 65 0.53 -7.78 6.53
CA GLU A 65 -0.62 -7.32 7.29
C GLU A 65 -1.75 -8.36 7.28
N ALA A 66 -2.57 -8.35 8.32
CA ALA A 66 -3.73 -9.22 8.44
C ALA A 66 -4.75 -8.66 9.44
N ALA A 67 -5.95 -9.23 9.37
CA ALA A 67 -6.95 -9.20 10.43
C ALA A 67 -7.10 -10.59 11.06
N GLY A 68 -7.49 -10.65 12.31
CA GLY A 68 -7.69 -11.91 13.01
C GLY A 68 -8.38 -11.75 14.35
N GLU A 69 -8.48 -12.83 15.07
CA GLU A 69 -9.05 -12.89 16.41
C GLU A 69 -8.00 -13.36 17.41
N VAL A 70 -7.98 -12.73 18.55
CA VAL A 70 -7.12 -13.13 19.67
C VAL A 70 -7.52 -14.54 20.14
N GLU A 71 -6.59 -15.48 20.07
CA GLU A 71 -6.75 -16.84 20.58
C GLU A 71 -6.24 -16.94 22.03
N LYS A 72 -5.09 -16.28 22.32
CA LYS A 72 -4.48 -16.25 23.64
C LYS A 72 -3.71 -14.94 23.82
N SER A 73 -3.99 -14.21 24.89
CA SER A 73 -3.34 -12.94 25.25
C SER A 73 -3.47 -12.67 26.74
N GLU A 74 -2.49 -11.96 27.31
CA GLU A 74 -2.58 -11.43 28.68
C GLU A 74 -3.42 -10.15 28.76
N GLN A 75 -3.54 -9.40 27.65
CA GLN A 75 -4.17 -8.08 27.60
C GLN A 75 -5.56 -8.08 26.98
N TYR A 76 -5.81 -8.93 26.00
CA TYR A 76 -7.07 -8.95 25.24
C TYR A 76 -7.84 -10.24 25.50
N PRO A 77 -9.18 -10.17 25.68
CA PRO A 77 -10.02 -11.35 25.76
C PRO A 77 -9.93 -12.19 24.46
N LYS A 78 -10.07 -13.51 24.59
CA LYS A 78 -10.22 -14.39 23.42
C LYS A 78 -11.40 -13.98 22.56
N GLY A 79 -11.24 -13.98 21.25
CA GLY A 79 -12.24 -13.54 20.29
C GLY A 79 -12.21 -12.02 19.98
N THR A 80 -11.36 -11.23 20.69
CA THR A 80 -11.16 -9.82 20.33
C THR A 80 -10.63 -9.74 18.89
N ARG A 81 -11.35 -9.02 18.01
CA ARG A 81 -10.92 -8.81 16.62
C ARG A 81 -9.83 -7.75 16.57
N VAL A 82 -8.78 -8.02 15.82
CA VAL A 82 -7.59 -7.17 15.74
C VAL A 82 -7.05 -7.05 14.31
N ILE A 83 -6.44 -5.90 14.04
CA ILE A 83 -5.64 -5.60 12.85
C ILE A 83 -4.19 -5.52 13.30
N PHE A 84 -3.27 -6.05 12.51
CA PHE A 84 -1.85 -6.02 12.85
C PHE A 84 -0.96 -6.14 11.61
N THR A 85 0.29 -5.75 11.80
CA THR A 85 1.37 -5.99 10.84
C THR A 85 2.38 -6.97 11.44
N ALA A 86 2.79 -7.96 10.66
CA ALA A 86 3.84 -8.91 11.03
C ALA A 86 4.43 -9.53 9.77
N ILE A 87 5.70 -9.93 9.81
CA ILE A 87 6.27 -10.75 8.73
C ILE A 87 5.68 -12.15 8.83
N GLY A 88 5.13 -12.65 7.72
CA GLY A 88 4.63 -14.00 7.63
C GLY A 88 3.18 -14.16 8.08
N THR A 89 2.28 -13.33 7.58
CA THR A 89 0.84 -13.42 7.85
C THR A 89 0.10 -14.47 6.99
N TRP A 90 0.76 -15.11 5.99
CA TRP A 90 0.11 -16.16 5.18
C TRP A 90 0.11 -17.51 5.88
N LYS A 91 -0.54 -17.55 7.03
CA LYS A 91 -0.69 -18.75 7.91
C LYS A 91 -1.98 -18.64 8.74
N GLU A 92 -2.38 -19.74 9.39
CA GLU A 92 -3.60 -19.76 10.21
C GLU A 92 -3.42 -19.04 11.56
N TYR A 93 -2.24 -19.17 12.19
CA TYR A 93 -1.93 -18.57 13.49
C TYR A 93 -0.58 -17.88 13.48
N VAL A 94 -0.47 -16.79 14.23
CA VAL A 94 0.78 -16.05 14.41
C VAL A 94 0.87 -15.48 15.83
N CYS A 95 2.09 -15.46 16.39
CA CYS A 95 2.37 -14.67 17.59
C CYS A 95 2.84 -13.27 17.18
N VAL A 96 2.23 -12.26 17.77
CA VAL A 96 2.51 -10.83 17.51
C VAL A 96 2.72 -10.12 18.83
N PRO A 97 3.70 -9.19 18.95
CA PRO A 97 3.80 -8.34 20.13
C PRO A 97 2.47 -7.66 20.43
N THR A 98 1.96 -7.84 21.64
CA THR A 98 0.61 -7.37 22.03
C THR A 98 0.42 -5.88 21.81
N ALA A 99 1.49 -5.08 21.97
CA ALA A 99 1.48 -3.64 21.73
C ALA A 99 1.29 -3.23 20.25
N GLN A 100 1.45 -4.17 19.31
CA GLN A 100 1.24 -3.92 17.86
C GLN A 100 -0.18 -4.26 17.41
N LEU A 101 -1.00 -4.81 18.29
CA LEU A 101 -2.39 -5.12 17.98
C LEU A 101 -3.24 -3.86 18.02
N ILE A 102 -4.03 -3.66 16.99
CA ILE A 102 -5.01 -2.58 16.90
C ILE A 102 -6.41 -3.23 16.94
N PRO A 103 -7.22 -2.98 17.98
CA PRO A 103 -8.58 -3.47 18.01
C PRO A 103 -9.36 -3.04 16.77
N THR A 104 -10.00 -4.00 16.11
CA THR A 104 -10.83 -3.72 14.93
C THR A 104 -12.07 -2.95 15.36
N PRO A 105 -12.40 -1.80 14.74
CA PRO A 105 -13.63 -1.08 15.02
C PRO A 105 -14.87 -1.97 14.86
N GLU A 106 -15.87 -1.76 15.72
CA GLU A 106 -17.15 -2.45 15.60
C GLU A 106 -17.80 -2.12 14.24
N GLY A 107 -18.33 -3.13 13.57
CA GLY A 107 -18.93 -3.00 12.24
C GLY A 107 -17.94 -3.07 11.07
N MET A 108 -16.62 -2.98 11.30
CA MET A 108 -15.63 -3.17 10.22
C MET A 108 -15.55 -4.66 9.86
N SER A 109 -15.77 -5.00 8.60
CA SER A 109 -15.63 -6.38 8.10
C SER A 109 -14.18 -6.82 8.06
N ASP A 110 -13.90 -8.12 8.05
CA ASP A 110 -12.54 -8.65 7.91
C ASP A 110 -11.93 -8.32 6.55
N ASP A 111 -12.74 -8.17 5.51
CA ASP A 111 -12.32 -7.74 4.18
C ASP A 111 -11.71 -6.33 4.19
N VAL A 112 -12.29 -5.43 4.97
CA VAL A 112 -11.76 -4.07 5.16
C VAL A 112 -10.59 -4.11 6.14
N ALA A 113 -10.76 -4.78 7.27
CA ALA A 113 -9.77 -4.84 8.35
C ALA A 113 -8.40 -5.35 7.89
N CYS A 114 -8.36 -6.42 7.08
CA CYS A 114 -7.10 -7.01 6.61
C CYS A 114 -6.30 -6.15 5.63
N GLN A 115 -6.85 -5.04 5.18
CA GLN A 115 -6.19 -4.07 4.29
C GLN A 115 -6.25 -2.64 4.82
N ALA A 116 -6.64 -2.46 6.09
CA ALA A 116 -6.86 -1.14 6.67
C ALA A 116 -5.57 -0.41 7.10
N PHE A 117 -4.43 -1.08 7.12
CA PHE A 117 -3.19 -0.50 7.65
C PHE A 117 -2.21 -0.09 6.54
N VAL A 118 -1.58 -1.04 5.82
CA VAL A 118 -0.41 -0.72 4.98
C VAL A 118 -0.73 0.35 3.92
N ASN A 119 -1.72 0.12 3.07
CA ASN A 119 -2.01 1.06 1.99
C ASN A 119 -2.72 2.34 2.48
N PRO A 120 -3.75 2.29 3.35
CA PRO A 120 -4.41 3.49 3.82
C PRO A 120 -3.49 4.40 4.65
N ILE A 121 -2.68 3.84 5.56
CA ILE A 121 -1.72 4.62 6.35
C ILE A 121 -0.59 5.17 5.46
N THR A 122 -0.16 4.43 4.42
CA THR A 122 0.80 4.94 3.42
C THR A 122 0.21 6.14 2.68
N ALA A 123 -1.02 6.05 2.18
CA ALA A 123 -1.67 7.15 1.47
C ALA A 123 -1.82 8.39 2.37
N TYR A 124 -2.30 8.19 3.58
CA TYR A 124 -2.42 9.24 4.59
C TYR A 124 -1.06 9.88 4.92
N GLY A 125 -0.06 9.08 5.27
CA GLY A 125 1.27 9.55 5.67
C GLY A 125 2.01 10.30 4.56
N MET A 126 1.85 9.88 3.31
CA MET A 126 2.43 10.60 2.16
C MET A 126 1.74 11.95 1.94
N LEU A 127 0.42 12.04 2.11
CA LEU A 127 -0.30 13.31 2.06
C LEU A 127 0.15 14.25 3.20
N GLU A 128 0.29 13.76 4.43
CA GLU A 128 0.86 14.54 5.55
C GLU A 128 2.28 15.01 5.24
N THR A 129 3.16 14.10 4.80
CA THR A 129 4.56 14.42 4.46
C THR A 129 4.67 15.47 3.35
N SER A 130 3.75 15.42 2.39
CA SER A 130 3.77 16.36 1.25
C SER A 130 3.50 17.80 1.66
N GLY A 131 2.71 18.01 2.70
CA GLY A 131 2.27 19.34 3.14
C GLY A 131 1.34 20.06 2.14
N LEU A 132 0.76 19.33 1.19
CA LEU A 132 -0.13 19.89 0.18
C LEU A 132 -1.37 20.54 0.81
N GLN A 133 -1.72 21.71 0.29
CA GLN A 133 -2.88 22.48 0.72
C GLN A 133 -4.01 22.41 -0.32
N LYS A 134 -5.22 22.78 0.10
CA LYS A 134 -6.39 22.89 -0.78
C LYS A 134 -6.07 23.71 -2.04
N GLY A 135 -6.47 23.20 -3.20
CA GLY A 135 -6.25 23.80 -4.51
C GLY A 135 -4.89 23.50 -5.15
N GLN A 136 -3.93 22.92 -4.40
CA GLN A 136 -2.66 22.49 -4.97
C GLN A 136 -2.79 21.18 -5.77
N TRP A 137 -1.78 20.92 -6.62
CA TRP A 137 -1.79 19.83 -7.57
C TRP A 137 -0.83 18.70 -7.16
N LEU A 138 -1.35 17.51 -7.13
CA LEU A 138 -0.62 16.26 -6.91
C LEU A 138 -0.66 15.41 -8.18
N LEU A 139 0.50 14.95 -8.65
CA LEU A 139 0.59 13.91 -9.67
C LEU A 139 0.95 12.57 -9.01
N ILE A 140 0.18 11.54 -9.28
CA ILE A 140 0.49 10.18 -8.81
C ILE A 140 0.69 9.23 -9.97
N THR A 141 1.69 8.37 -9.88
CA THR A 141 1.84 7.24 -10.80
C THR A 141 1.03 6.04 -10.30
N ALA A 142 0.68 5.12 -11.20
CA ALA A 142 -0.13 3.93 -10.89
C ALA A 142 -1.48 4.25 -10.21
N GLY A 143 -2.22 5.26 -10.70
CA GLY A 143 -3.48 5.73 -10.10
C GLY A 143 -4.57 4.68 -9.97
N ALA A 144 -4.59 3.65 -10.83
CA ALA A 144 -5.54 2.54 -10.78
C ALA A 144 -5.19 1.46 -9.73
N SER A 145 -4.05 1.57 -9.05
CA SER A 145 -3.69 0.66 -7.95
C SER A 145 -4.59 0.88 -6.73
N ALA A 146 -4.68 -0.12 -5.85
CA ALA A 146 -5.43 0.02 -4.60
C ALA A 146 -4.95 1.23 -3.77
N TRP A 147 -3.63 1.47 -3.71
CA TRP A 147 -3.07 2.64 -3.04
C TRP A 147 -3.42 3.94 -3.78
N GLY A 148 -3.31 3.98 -5.12
CA GLY A 148 -3.63 5.17 -5.91
C GLY A 148 -5.08 5.63 -5.73
N LYS A 149 -6.02 4.69 -5.68
CA LYS A 149 -7.44 4.98 -5.39
C LYS A 149 -7.63 5.58 -4.00
N LEU A 150 -6.88 5.13 -3.00
CA LEU A 150 -6.93 5.70 -1.64
C LEU A 150 -6.41 7.14 -1.63
N VAL A 151 -5.28 7.41 -2.30
CA VAL A 151 -4.74 8.78 -2.41
C VAL A 151 -5.73 9.70 -3.10
N ILE A 152 -6.35 9.26 -4.20
CA ILE A 152 -7.35 10.07 -4.94
C ILE A 152 -8.50 10.47 -4.01
N GLN A 153 -9.07 9.52 -3.28
CA GLN A 153 -10.19 9.76 -2.37
C GLN A 153 -9.79 10.69 -1.21
N MET A 154 -8.66 10.43 -0.54
CA MET A 154 -8.18 11.27 0.57
C MET A 154 -7.77 12.67 0.11
N ALA A 155 -7.16 12.80 -1.07
CA ALA A 155 -6.82 14.08 -1.67
C ALA A 155 -8.07 14.91 -2.00
N LYS A 156 -9.12 14.28 -2.55
CA LYS A 156 -10.42 14.91 -2.80
C LYS A 156 -11.01 15.52 -1.52
N MET A 157 -11.00 14.78 -0.41
CA MET A 157 -11.49 15.25 0.89
C MET A 157 -10.73 16.51 1.37
N ARG A 158 -9.44 16.61 1.05
CA ARG A 158 -8.57 17.74 1.38
C ARG A 158 -8.64 18.87 0.35
N GLY A 159 -9.43 18.71 -0.72
CA GLY A 159 -9.53 19.68 -1.81
C GLY A 159 -8.26 19.81 -2.65
N ILE A 160 -7.41 18.78 -2.67
CA ILE A 160 -6.20 18.68 -3.50
C ILE A 160 -6.60 18.17 -4.88
N GLN A 161 -6.08 18.82 -5.95
CA GLN A 161 -6.31 18.41 -7.32
C GLN A 161 -5.39 17.27 -7.71
N VAL A 162 -5.93 16.15 -8.22
CA VAL A 162 -5.13 14.95 -8.53
C VAL A 162 -5.07 14.71 -10.03
N ILE A 163 -3.85 14.66 -10.56
CA ILE A 163 -3.55 14.05 -11.85
C ILE A 163 -3.01 12.65 -11.56
N CYS A 164 -3.54 11.63 -12.20
CA CYS A 164 -2.99 10.28 -12.03
C CYS A 164 -2.69 9.62 -13.37
N THR A 165 -1.69 8.73 -13.38
CA THR A 165 -1.33 7.95 -14.56
C THR A 165 -1.84 6.53 -14.46
N VAL A 166 -2.26 5.98 -15.60
CA VAL A 166 -2.67 4.59 -15.78
C VAL A 166 -2.00 3.99 -17.01
N ARG A 167 -1.88 2.66 -17.05
CA ARG A 167 -1.38 1.93 -18.24
C ARG A 167 -2.49 1.60 -19.25
N ASN A 168 -3.73 1.73 -18.83
CA ASN A 168 -4.90 1.43 -19.66
C ASN A 168 -6.02 2.41 -19.32
N GLY A 169 -6.51 3.11 -20.31
CA GLY A 169 -7.56 4.11 -20.17
C GLY A 169 -8.95 3.58 -19.79
N ALA A 170 -9.18 2.27 -19.76
CA ALA A 170 -10.49 1.69 -19.41
C ALA A 170 -10.99 2.09 -18.02
N GLN A 171 -10.10 2.44 -17.09
CA GLN A 171 -10.48 2.85 -15.73
C GLN A 171 -10.57 4.37 -15.54
N LYS A 172 -10.41 5.18 -16.60
CA LYS A 172 -10.37 6.65 -16.47
C LYS A 172 -11.62 7.20 -15.77
N GLN A 173 -12.79 6.83 -16.26
CA GLN A 173 -14.05 7.35 -15.70
C GLN A 173 -14.19 6.96 -14.22
N ALA A 174 -13.93 5.70 -13.87
CA ALA A 174 -14.02 5.24 -12.49
C ALA A 174 -13.08 6.01 -11.54
N LEU A 175 -11.86 6.35 -12.00
CA LEU A 175 -10.93 7.16 -11.19
C LEU A 175 -11.36 8.62 -11.08
N MET A 176 -11.97 9.18 -12.11
CA MET A 176 -12.56 10.52 -12.06
C MET A 176 -13.75 10.56 -11.09
N ASP A 177 -14.59 9.55 -11.09
CA ASP A 177 -15.72 9.43 -10.14
C ASP A 177 -15.23 9.33 -8.69
N LEU A 178 -14.09 8.66 -8.44
CA LEU A 178 -13.43 8.65 -7.14
C LEU A 178 -12.86 10.02 -6.72
N GLY A 179 -12.59 10.91 -7.67
CA GLY A 179 -12.11 12.25 -7.39
C GLY A 179 -10.82 12.66 -8.08
N ALA A 180 -10.28 11.86 -9.00
CA ALA A 180 -9.17 12.30 -9.83
C ALA A 180 -9.63 13.44 -10.76
N THR A 181 -8.87 14.51 -10.81
CA THR A 181 -9.17 15.65 -11.70
C THR A 181 -8.83 15.32 -13.16
N ILE A 182 -7.71 14.64 -13.37
CA ILE A 182 -7.25 14.20 -14.69
C ILE A 182 -6.66 12.81 -14.59
N VAL A 183 -6.98 11.94 -15.55
CA VAL A 183 -6.40 10.60 -15.67
C VAL A 183 -5.71 10.47 -17.02
N VAL A 184 -4.42 10.16 -17.00
CA VAL A 184 -3.55 10.07 -18.19
C VAL A 184 -3.18 8.62 -18.46
N ASP A 185 -3.53 8.14 -19.65
CA ASP A 185 -3.07 6.85 -20.17
C ASP A 185 -1.67 7.03 -20.77
N VAL A 186 -0.64 6.52 -20.07
CA VAL A 186 0.76 6.72 -20.48
C VAL A 186 1.17 6.00 -21.77
N HIS A 187 0.34 5.08 -22.29
CA HIS A 187 0.60 4.40 -23.53
C HIS A 187 0.13 5.20 -24.76
N THR A 188 -0.93 5.99 -24.61
CA THR A 188 -1.57 6.70 -25.71
C THR A 188 -1.47 8.22 -25.62
N GLU A 189 -1.13 8.76 -24.44
CA GLU A 189 -1.16 10.18 -24.15
C GLU A 189 0.19 10.72 -23.65
N ASN A 190 0.45 11.99 -23.92
CA ASN A 190 1.66 12.67 -23.46
C ASN A 190 1.43 13.36 -22.11
N LEU A 191 1.95 12.77 -21.02
CA LEU A 191 1.80 13.27 -19.66
C LEU A 191 2.24 14.74 -19.54
N GLY A 192 3.42 15.11 -20.04
CA GLY A 192 3.94 16.47 -19.92
C GLY A 192 3.11 17.53 -20.67
N LYS A 193 2.50 17.18 -21.81
CA LYS A 193 1.60 18.08 -22.52
C LYS A 193 0.29 18.30 -21.74
N ILE A 194 -0.30 17.22 -21.22
CA ILE A 194 -1.54 17.28 -20.45
C ILE A 194 -1.34 18.07 -19.16
N VAL A 195 -0.26 17.78 -18.40
CA VAL A 195 0.03 18.53 -17.18
C VAL A 195 0.21 20.02 -17.46
N ARG A 196 1.00 20.41 -18.48
CA ARG A 196 1.19 21.83 -18.83
C ARG A 196 -0.09 22.53 -19.27
N ALA A 197 -0.99 21.82 -19.93
CA ALA A 197 -2.29 22.38 -20.34
C ALA A 197 -3.22 22.63 -19.13
N ALA A 198 -3.13 21.77 -18.10
CA ALA A 198 -3.94 21.89 -16.89
C ALA A 198 -3.32 22.83 -15.84
N VAL A 199 -1.98 22.80 -15.71
CA VAL A 199 -1.21 23.52 -14.69
C VAL A 199 0.05 24.08 -15.33
N GLU A 200 -0.02 25.32 -15.83
CA GLU A 200 1.06 25.96 -16.58
C GLU A 200 2.41 25.92 -15.86
N THR A 201 2.41 26.13 -14.54
CA THR A 201 3.63 26.13 -13.72
C THR A 201 4.16 24.70 -13.39
N GLY A 202 3.34 23.67 -13.59
CA GLY A 202 3.59 22.29 -13.15
C GLY A 202 2.98 21.97 -11.79
N VAL A 203 2.98 20.68 -11.40
CA VAL A 203 2.38 20.20 -10.16
C VAL A 203 3.24 20.49 -8.93
N ASP A 204 2.62 20.61 -7.77
CA ASP A 204 3.28 20.91 -6.49
C ASP A 204 4.08 19.71 -5.97
N ALA A 205 3.51 18.51 -6.10
CA ALA A 205 4.14 17.28 -5.67
C ALA A 205 3.89 16.11 -6.64
N VAL A 206 4.77 15.12 -6.58
CA VAL A 206 4.65 13.84 -7.27
C VAL A 206 4.77 12.72 -6.24
N PHE A 207 3.87 11.73 -6.29
CA PHE A 207 4.03 10.47 -5.58
C PHE A 207 4.28 9.35 -6.61
N ASP A 208 5.45 8.73 -6.54
CA ASP A 208 5.84 7.73 -7.52
C ASP A 208 5.92 6.31 -6.94
N ALA A 209 5.09 5.44 -7.50
CA ALA A 209 5.02 4.01 -7.22
C ALA A 209 5.79 3.18 -8.25
N VAL A 210 6.15 3.76 -9.41
CA VAL A 210 6.55 3.00 -10.59
C VAL A 210 8.06 2.99 -10.79
N GLY A 211 8.72 4.13 -10.70
CA GLY A 211 10.13 4.26 -11.09
C GLY A 211 10.34 4.35 -12.60
N GLY A 212 11.56 4.07 -13.05
CA GLY A 212 11.95 4.04 -14.45
C GLY A 212 11.64 5.33 -15.21
N GLU A 213 11.43 5.21 -16.50
CA GLU A 213 11.06 6.33 -17.39
C GLU A 213 9.75 7.02 -17.00
N GLN A 214 8.80 6.29 -16.40
CA GLN A 214 7.54 6.90 -15.95
C GLN A 214 7.79 7.82 -14.75
N GLY A 215 8.63 7.42 -13.81
CA GLY A 215 9.07 8.27 -12.71
C GLY A 215 9.80 9.53 -13.20
N ALA A 216 10.68 9.40 -14.20
CA ALA A 216 11.37 10.55 -14.80
C ALA A 216 10.40 11.52 -15.51
N LYS A 217 9.40 11.00 -16.24
CA LYS A 217 8.35 11.82 -16.87
C LYS A 217 7.50 12.55 -15.82
N ALA A 218 7.16 11.88 -14.72
CA ALA A 218 6.42 12.48 -13.62
C ALA A 218 7.25 13.57 -12.92
N LEU A 219 8.55 13.34 -12.64
CA LEU A 219 9.47 14.33 -12.09
C LEU A 219 9.53 15.60 -12.95
N ALA A 220 9.59 15.45 -14.28
CA ALA A 220 9.65 16.58 -15.20
C ALA A 220 8.39 17.49 -15.15
N CYS A 221 7.26 16.98 -14.65
CA CYS A 221 6.00 17.69 -14.48
C CYS A 221 5.97 18.61 -13.25
N LEU A 222 6.93 18.50 -12.33
CA LEU A 222 7.00 19.34 -11.13
C LEU A 222 7.21 20.82 -11.48
N LYS A 223 6.59 21.70 -10.71
CA LYS A 223 6.89 23.15 -10.70
C LYS A 223 8.29 23.43 -10.10
N ILE A 224 8.75 24.67 -10.18
CA ILE A 224 9.95 25.12 -9.47
C ILE A 224 9.74 24.93 -7.95
N GLY A 225 10.71 24.35 -7.27
CA GLY A 225 10.65 24.03 -5.84
C GLY A 225 9.76 22.83 -5.49
N GLY A 226 9.19 22.14 -6.50
CA GLY A 226 8.36 20.97 -6.28
C GLY A 226 9.12 19.76 -5.70
N ARG A 227 8.38 18.81 -5.14
CA ARG A 227 8.97 17.61 -4.53
C ARG A 227 8.37 16.31 -5.09
N MET A 228 9.21 15.29 -5.17
CA MET A 228 8.81 13.93 -5.54
C MET A 228 9.08 12.99 -4.37
N LEU A 229 8.05 12.26 -3.93
CA LEU A 229 8.17 11.16 -2.98
C LEU A 229 8.15 9.84 -3.77
N VAL A 230 9.24 9.10 -3.68
CA VAL A 230 9.40 7.77 -4.30
C VAL A 230 9.18 6.71 -3.23
N PHE A 231 8.15 5.89 -3.40
CA PHE A 231 7.77 4.88 -2.38
C PHE A 231 7.56 3.48 -2.94
N GLY A 232 7.58 3.32 -4.27
CA GLY A 232 7.39 2.04 -4.93
C GLY A 232 8.40 1.76 -6.03
N LEU A 233 8.48 0.50 -6.44
CA LEU A 233 9.45 -0.03 -7.40
C LEU A 233 8.74 -0.93 -8.44
N LEU A 234 7.54 -0.54 -8.91
CA LEU A 234 6.72 -1.42 -9.76
C LEU A 234 7.36 -1.76 -11.11
N SER A 235 8.22 -0.89 -11.66
CA SER A 235 8.96 -1.18 -12.89
C SER A 235 10.25 -1.98 -12.63
N LEU A 236 10.75 -1.98 -11.40
CA LEU A 236 12.08 -2.47 -10.99
C LEU A 236 13.25 -1.75 -11.68
N GLU A 237 12.99 -0.67 -12.43
CA GLU A 237 13.97 0.11 -13.17
C GLU A 237 14.35 1.38 -12.40
N PRO A 238 15.64 1.78 -12.40
CA PRO A 238 16.05 3.03 -11.79
C PRO A 238 15.43 4.24 -12.49
N ILE A 239 15.11 5.30 -11.73
CA ILE A 239 14.63 6.56 -12.29
C ILE A 239 15.81 7.30 -12.93
N PRO A 240 15.80 7.57 -14.26
CA PRO A 240 16.84 8.38 -14.89
C PRO A 240 16.65 9.85 -14.51
N LEU A 241 17.42 10.32 -13.51
CA LEU A 241 17.35 11.69 -13.01
C LEU A 241 18.10 12.67 -13.92
N ASN A 242 17.40 13.69 -14.39
CA ASN A 242 18.01 14.80 -15.14
C ASN A 242 18.54 15.85 -14.16
N SER A 243 19.87 15.97 -14.04
CA SER A 243 20.54 16.93 -13.14
C SER A 243 20.15 18.37 -13.44
N GLY A 244 19.93 18.74 -14.72
CA GLY A 244 19.49 20.08 -15.10
C GLY A 244 18.10 20.41 -14.51
N LEU A 245 17.16 19.47 -14.55
CA LEU A 245 15.86 19.66 -13.91
C LEU A 245 15.99 19.84 -12.39
N LEU A 246 16.83 19.03 -11.74
CA LEU A 246 17.05 19.15 -10.30
C LEU A 246 17.62 20.52 -9.93
N ILE A 247 18.64 20.99 -10.67
CA ILE A 247 19.32 22.25 -10.39
C ILE A 247 18.41 23.45 -10.71
N PHE A 248 17.93 23.54 -11.96
CA PHE A 248 17.26 24.75 -12.44
C PHE A 248 15.83 24.91 -11.97
N LYS A 249 15.17 23.81 -11.60
CA LYS A 249 13.86 23.85 -10.94
C LYS A 249 13.95 23.73 -9.41
N ASN A 250 15.14 23.57 -8.82
CA ASN A 250 15.32 23.36 -7.37
C ASN A 250 14.41 22.25 -6.85
N LEU A 251 14.41 21.09 -7.53
CA LEU A 251 13.53 19.97 -7.18
C LEU A 251 14.10 19.16 -6.01
N LYS A 252 13.20 18.57 -5.22
CA LYS A 252 13.51 17.61 -4.18
C LYS A 252 13.01 16.22 -4.60
N VAL A 253 13.88 15.21 -4.53
CA VAL A 253 13.53 13.80 -4.75
C VAL A 253 13.88 13.04 -3.48
N GLU A 254 12.90 12.43 -2.86
CA GLU A 254 13.01 11.82 -1.53
C GLU A 254 12.42 10.41 -1.55
N GLY A 255 13.10 9.44 -0.92
CA GLY A 255 12.51 8.14 -0.65
C GLY A 255 11.49 8.25 0.48
N TRP A 256 10.38 7.55 0.37
CA TRP A 256 9.38 7.46 1.41
C TRP A 256 9.04 5.99 1.71
N TRP A 257 9.16 5.56 2.97
CA TRP A 257 8.84 4.21 3.40
C TRP A 257 8.00 4.24 4.66
N LEU A 258 6.88 3.50 4.64
CA LEU A 258 5.92 3.46 5.74
C LEU A 258 6.59 3.17 7.09
N THR A 259 7.48 2.17 7.14
CA THR A 259 8.17 1.79 8.38
C THR A 259 8.95 2.96 8.98
N SER A 260 9.80 3.61 8.17
CA SER A 260 10.61 4.74 8.64
C SER A 260 9.75 5.94 9.02
N TRP A 261 8.70 6.22 8.24
CA TRP A 261 7.76 7.30 8.58
C TRP A 261 7.04 7.00 9.90
N TRP A 262 6.54 5.77 10.08
CA TRP A 262 5.84 5.32 11.28
C TRP A 262 6.72 5.40 12.54
N GLU A 263 7.97 4.95 12.44
CA GLU A 263 8.96 5.03 13.51
C GLU A 263 9.36 6.47 13.87
N SER A 264 9.24 7.40 12.92
CA SER A 264 9.51 8.84 13.18
C SER A 264 8.39 9.55 13.95
N LEU A 265 7.20 8.92 14.06
CA LEU A 265 6.05 9.53 14.71
C LEU A 265 6.10 9.35 16.24
N GLY A 266 5.65 10.36 16.97
CA GLY A 266 5.29 10.21 18.37
C GLY A 266 3.98 9.43 18.57
N GLN A 267 3.77 8.87 19.75
CA GLN A 267 2.60 8.04 20.07
C GLN A 267 1.25 8.73 19.76
N GLU A 268 1.14 10.02 20.02
CA GLU A 268 -0.08 10.78 19.74
C GLU A 268 -0.36 10.88 18.24
N SER A 269 0.67 11.14 17.42
CA SER A 269 0.54 11.18 15.96
C SER A 269 0.14 9.83 15.38
N ILE A 270 0.68 8.73 15.94
CA ILE A 270 0.29 7.36 15.58
C ILE A 270 -1.20 7.13 15.85
N LYS A 271 -1.67 7.48 17.06
CA LYS A 271 -3.09 7.32 17.42
C LYS A 271 -4.00 8.15 16.51
N ASN A 272 -3.61 9.38 16.21
CA ASN A 272 -4.37 10.27 15.34
C ASN A 272 -4.44 9.73 13.91
N ALA A 273 -3.33 9.23 13.35
CA ALA A 273 -3.29 8.63 12.01
C ALA A 273 -4.22 7.40 11.92
N ILE A 274 -4.14 6.50 12.91
CA ILE A 274 -5.04 5.32 12.97
C ILE A 274 -6.50 5.77 13.07
N LYS A 275 -6.81 6.68 14.00
CA LYS A 275 -8.17 7.16 14.23
C LYS A 275 -8.76 7.79 12.96
N GLU A 276 -8.01 8.66 12.30
CA GLU A 276 -8.48 9.37 11.11
C GLU A 276 -8.70 8.42 9.94
N VAL A 277 -7.73 7.57 9.64
CA VAL A 277 -7.83 6.58 8.56
C VAL A 277 -8.97 5.60 8.80
N PHE A 278 -9.13 5.09 10.03
CA PHE A 278 -10.21 4.17 10.36
C PHE A 278 -11.57 4.86 10.30
N THR A 279 -11.65 6.14 10.68
CA THR A 279 -12.87 6.93 10.52
C THR A 279 -13.27 7.01 9.04
N TYR A 280 -12.33 7.34 8.15
CA TYR A 280 -12.60 7.39 6.70
C TYR A 280 -13.11 6.06 6.14
N LEU A 281 -12.53 4.94 6.57
CA LEU A 281 -12.97 3.61 6.15
C LEU A 281 -14.35 3.24 6.71
N MET A 282 -14.64 3.61 7.96
CA MET A 282 -15.93 3.32 8.61
C MET A 282 -17.07 4.18 8.08
N THR A 283 -16.82 5.45 7.79
CA THR A 283 -17.81 6.37 7.19
C THR A 283 -18.00 6.16 5.69
N GLN A 284 -17.19 5.26 5.08
CA GLN A 284 -17.13 5.01 3.64
C GLN A 284 -16.76 6.26 2.79
N GLU A 285 -16.19 7.28 3.42
CA GLU A 285 -15.60 8.41 2.69
C GLU A 285 -14.39 7.97 1.88
N VAL A 286 -13.71 6.91 2.34
CA VAL A 286 -12.67 6.21 1.62
C VAL A 286 -13.04 4.72 1.54
N GLN A 287 -13.13 4.22 0.32
CA GLN A 287 -13.53 2.83 0.04
C GLN A 287 -12.31 2.01 -0.40
N VAL A 288 -12.30 0.76 0.03
CA VAL A 288 -11.35 -0.27 -0.41
C VAL A 288 -12.09 -1.36 -1.17
N ASP A 289 -11.53 -1.74 -2.32
CA ASP A 289 -12.16 -2.74 -3.18
C ASP A 289 -11.54 -4.12 -2.95
N VAL A 290 -12.39 -5.13 -2.90
CA VAL A 290 -12.01 -6.55 -2.95
C VAL A 290 -12.45 -7.11 -4.29
N GLN A 291 -11.53 -7.68 -5.05
CA GLN A 291 -11.84 -8.29 -6.33
C GLN A 291 -12.15 -9.77 -6.18
N GLU A 292 -11.35 -10.51 -5.40
CA GLU A 292 -11.48 -11.95 -5.28
C GLU A 292 -10.91 -12.44 -3.95
N LYS A 293 -11.47 -13.55 -3.43
CA LYS A 293 -11.06 -14.19 -2.19
C LYS A 293 -10.71 -15.64 -2.44
N PHE A 294 -9.65 -16.11 -1.77
CA PHE A 294 -9.16 -17.48 -1.87
C PHE A 294 -8.94 -18.06 -0.47
N ALA A 295 -9.15 -19.36 -0.33
CA ALA A 295 -8.70 -20.05 0.88
C ALA A 295 -7.17 -20.07 0.95
N LEU A 296 -6.59 -20.16 2.17
CA LEU A 296 -5.13 -20.25 2.35
C LEU A 296 -4.51 -21.40 1.53
N SER A 297 -5.21 -22.54 1.40
CA SER A 297 -4.77 -23.67 0.56
C SER A 297 -4.74 -23.36 -0.93
N GLU A 298 -5.42 -22.31 -1.37
CA GLU A 298 -5.48 -21.86 -2.77
C GLU A 298 -4.52 -20.69 -3.06
N PHE A 299 -3.55 -20.43 -2.19
CA PHE A 299 -2.61 -19.30 -2.30
C PHE A 299 -1.97 -19.17 -3.68
N LYS A 300 -1.70 -20.27 -4.39
CA LYS A 300 -1.17 -20.20 -5.78
C LYS A 300 -2.14 -19.55 -6.73
N LYS A 301 -3.45 -19.86 -6.63
CA LYS A 301 -4.48 -19.19 -7.42
C LYS A 301 -4.58 -17.70 -7.05
N ALA A 302 -4.47 -17.37 -5.76
CA ALA A 302 -4.46 -15.98 -5.28
C ALA A 302 -3.27 -15.20 -5.87
N VAL A 303 -2.07 -15.79 -5.89
CA VAL A 303 -0.87 -15.18 -6.49
C VAL A 303 -1.05 -14.96 -8.00
N ILE A 304 -1.58 -15.95 -8.72
CA ILE A 304 -1.87 -15.83 -10.15
C ILE A 304 -2.91 -14.73 -10.41
N ALA A 305 -3.99 -14.67 -9.62
CA ALA A 305 -5.00 -13.63 -9.71
C ALA A 305 -4.41 -12.25 -9.41
N TYR A 306 -3.49 -12.17 -8.43
CA TYR A 306 -2.78 -10.93 -8.10
C TYR A 306 -1.89 -10.43 -9.26
N GLN A 307 -1.29 -11.31 -10.04
CA GLN A 307 -0.40 -10.94 -11.16
C GLN A 307 -1.16 -10.52 -12.42
N LYS A 308 -2.47 -10.82 -12.53
CA LYS A 308 -3.27 -10.42 -13.70
C LYS A 308 -3.33 -8.89 -13.82
N GLU A 309 -3.17 -8.41 -15.06
CA GLU A 309 -3.38 -7.01 -15.39
C GLU A 309 -4.84 -6.60 -15.32
N GLY A 310 -5.08 -5.29 -15.13
CA GLY A 310 -6.43 -4.74 -15.13
C GLY A 310 -7.23 -5.00 -13.84
N ARG A 311 -6.60 -5.46 -12.77
CA ARG A 311 -7.27 -5.63 -11.48
C ARG A 311 -7.89 -4.33 -10.99
N THR A 312 -9.08 -4.43 -10.44
CA THR A 312 -9.84 -3.30 -9.90
C THR A 312 -9.87 -3.26 -8.37
N GLY A 313 -9.46 -4.33 -7.70
CA GLY A 313 -9.46 -4.46 -6.24
C GLY A 313 -8.35 -5.35 -5.73
N LYS A 314 -8.35 -5.56 -4.42
CA LYS A 314 -7.41 -6.44 -3.71
C LYS A 314 -7.77 -7.91 -3.88
N ILE A 315 -6.75 -8.74 -3.88
CA ILE A 315 -6.89 -10.19 -3.73
C ILE A 315 -6.68 -10.52 -2.26
N LEU A 316 -7.64 -11.22 -1.67
CA LEU A 316 -7.61 -11.65 -0.27
C LEU A 316 -7.35 -13.16 -0.17
N ILE A 317 -6.72 -13.55 0.92
CA ILE A 317 -6.57 -14.93 1.36
C ILE A 317 -7.26 -15.04 2.73
N CYS A 318 -8.24 -15.95 2.86
CA CYS A 318 -9.05 -16.14 4.05
C CYS A 318 -8.86 -17.53 4.66
#